data_3ce8ab71e4ae9fdf80703491fad42175
#
_entry.id   3ce8ab71e4ae9fdf80703491fad42175
#
_cell.length_a   1.000
_cell.length_b   1.000
_cell.length_c   1.000
_cell.angle_alpha   90.00
_cell.angle_beta   90.00
_cell.angle_gamma   90.00
#
_symmetry.space_group_name_H-M   'P 1'
#
loop_
_entity.id
_entity.type
_entity.pdbx_description
1 polymer ?
#
loop_
_entity_poly.entity_id
_entity_poly.type
_entity_poly.pdbx_seq_one_letter_code
_entity_poly.pdbx_strand_id
1 'polypeptide(L)'
;MEENINPVQNVVVHKDIYTKTFLWMFLGLLATAFVSAFSYATGFTINFIEIWPVLLIVEVVVVIVFSLLLKKMPPSVVGVLFFVYAILNGVTLSTIFYVYNLSSIVIIFFAAAAIFGICAFYGKVTNRDLNKIGNILLVTLIVGVIISLINLFIGNSVVDIAVDWVILIVFFGITAWDMQKVRQLAESVNGSNDKLAIYCAMQLYLDFINIFLRLLQLFGSRKD
;
A
#
# COMPACT_ATOMS: atom_id res chain seq x y z
N MET A 1 -23.24 23.24 23.10
CA MET A 1 -23.51 24.02 21.89
C MET A 1 -23.22 23.09 20.72
N GLU A 2 -24.28 22.52 20.13
CA GLU A 2 -24.14 21.81 18.85
C GLU A 2 -23.91 22.86 17.76
N GLU A 3 -22.72 22.88 17.22
CA GLU A 3 -22.35 23.71 16.09
C GLU A 3 -23.12 23.19 14.88
N ASN A 4 -24.16 23.92 14.45
CA ASN A 4 -25.01 23.60 13.32
C ASN A 4 -24.17 23.69 12.03
N ILE A 5 -23.42 22.62 11.73
CA ILE A 5 -22.61 22.54 10.51
C ILE A 5 -23.56 22.39 9.32
N ASN A 6 -23.50 23.35 8.42
CA ASN A 6 -24.31 23.40 7.20
C ASN A 6 -24.06 22.12 6.38
N PRO A 7 -25.09 21.36 5.95
CA PRO A 7 -24.93 20.13 5.18
C PRO A 7 -24.08 20.27 3.91
N VAL A 8 -24.04 21.45 3.31
CA VAL A 8 -23.19 21.77 2.16
C VAL A 8 -21.71 21.78 2.55
N GLN A 9 -21.35 22.29 3.74
CA GLN A 9 -19.97 22.28 4.23
C GLN A 9 -19.48 20.86 4.52
N ASN A 10 -20.32 20.01 5.08
CA ASN A 10 -19.98 18.61 5.32
C ASN A 10 -19.63 17.87 4.00
N VAL A 11 -20.46 18.02 2.96
CA VAL A 11 -20.22 17.39 1.65
C VAL A 11 -18.90 17.85 1.04
N VAL A 12 -18.55 19.15 1.17
CA VAL A 12 -17.30 19.70 0.62
C VAL A 12 -16.08 19.14 1.38
N VAL A 13 -16.15 19.06 2.70
CA VAL A 13 -15.05 18.54 3.55
C VAL A 13 -14.79 17.05 3.28
N HIS A 14 -15.82 16.25 3.18
CA HIS A 14 -15.70 14.81 2.85
C HIS A 14 -15.00 14.62 1.51
N LYS A 15 -15.41 15.38 0.48
CA LYS A 15 -14.81 15.31 -0.85
C LYS A 15 -13.32 15.69 -0.84
N ASP A 16 -12.91 16.65 -0.03
CA ASP A 16 -11.53 17.11 0.08
C ASP A 16 -10.61 16.00 0.62
N ILE A 17 -11.01 15.28 1.67
CA ILE A 17 -10.21 14.18 2.25
C ILE A 17 -10.00 13.06 1.23
N TYR A 18 -11.05 12.62 0.51
CA TYR A 18 -10.90 11.61 -0.54
C TYR A 18 -9.94 12.07 -1.63
N THR A 19 -10.16 13.29 -2.14
CA THR A 19 -9.33 13.84 -3.23
C THR A 19 -7.87 13.91 -2.81
N LYS A 20 -7.56 14.40 -1.61
CA LYS A 20 -6.20 14.48 -1.08
C LYS A 20 -5.60 13.07 -0.85
N THR A 21 -6.37 12.13 -0.30
CA THR A 21 -5.91 10.76 -0.09
C THR A 21 -5.48 10.12 -1.41
N PHE A 22 -6.32 10.16 -2.43
CA PHE A 22 -5.97 9.58 -3.73
C PHE A 22 -4.87 10.35 -4.45
N LEU A 23 -4.79 11.68 -4.30
CA LEU A 23 -3.71 12.48 -4.85
C LEU A 23 -2.36 12.11 -4.23
N TRP A 24 -2.26 12.03 -2.90
CA TRP A 24 -1.05 11.60 -2.22
C TRP A 24 -0.65 10.17 -2.61
N MET A 25 -1.60 9.24 -2.63
CA MET A 25 -1.36 7.87 -3.08
C MET A 25 -0.81 7.84 -4.51
N PHE A 26 -1.42 8.57 -5.44
CA PHE A 26 -0.99 8.66 -6.83
C PHE A 26 0.43 9.23 -6.95
N LEU A 27 0.73 10.31 -6.23
CA LEU A 27 2.07 10.92 -6.20
C LEU A 27 3.11 9.95 -5.60
N GLY A 28 2.74 9.20 -4.57
CA GLY A 28 3.60 8.15 -4.01
C GLY A 28 3.89 7.04 -5.01
N LEU A 29 2.88 6.54 -5.72
CA LEU A 29 3.05 5.53 -6.77
C LEU A 29 3.90 6.03 -7.93
N LEU A 30 3.71 7.28 -8.35
CA LEU A 30 4.56 7.91 -9.38
C LEU A 30 6.02 8.02 -8.92
N ALA A 31 6.26 8.47 -7.67
CA ALA A 31 7.60 8.54 -7.11
C ALA A 31 8.27 7.15 -7.08
N THR A 32 7.55 6.13 -6.61
CA THR A 32 8.01 4.74 -6.60
C THR A 32 8.34 4.24 -8.00
N ALA A 33 7.45 4.43 -8.98
CA ALA A 33 7.67 3.99 -10.36
C ALA A 33 8.88 4.71 -11.00
N PHE A 34 8.99 6.03 -10.80
CA PHE A 34 10.13 6.80 -11.31
C PHE A 34 11.46 6.34 -10.70
N VAL A 35 11.52 6.23 -9.37
CA VAL A 35 12.74 5.78 -8.68
C VAL A 35 13.10 4.36 -9.07
N SER A 36 12.12 3.47 -9.19
CA SER A 36 12.33 2.08 -9.60
C SER A 36 12.91 1.99 -11.03
N ALA A 37 12.32 2.70 -11.99
CA ALA A 37 12.81 2.74 -13.35
C ALA A 37 14.20 3.41 -13.45
N PHE A 38 14.42 4.52 -12.74
CA PHE A 38 15.71 5.21 -12.68
C PHE A 38 16.81 4.33 -12.08
N SER A 39 16.53 3.67 -10.94
CA SER A 39 17.48 2.77 -10.27
C SER A 39 17.88 1.59 -11.16
N TYR A 40 16.93 1.04 -11.92
CA TYR A 40 17.19 0.01 -12.90
C TYR A 40 18.03 0.54 -14.06
N ALA A 41 17.65 1.67 -14.68
CA ALA A 41 18.33 2.23 -15.84
C ALA A 41 19.78 2.65 -15.56
N THR A 42 20.08 3.13 -14.33
CA THR A 42 21.41 3.54 -13.91
C THR A 42 22.27 2.41 -13.34
N GLY A 43 21.70 1.21 -13.16
CA GLY A 43 22.37 0.11 -12.48
C GLY A 43 22.51 0.31 -10.96
N PHE A 44 21.89 1.35 -10.41
CA PHE A 44 21.95 1.67 -8.96
C PHE A 44 21.47 0.52 -8.09
N THR A 45 20.48 -0.24 -8.56
CA THR A 45 19.94 -1.44 -7.89
C THR A 45 21.03 -2.46 -7.53
N ILE A 46 22.03 -2.64 -8.40
CA ILE A 46 23.08 -3.66 -8.24
C ILE A 46 23.88 -3.39 -6.95
N ASN A 47 24.08 -2.12 -6.60
CA ASN A 47 24.81 -1.74 -5.39
C ASN A 47 24.08 -2.12 -4.10
N PHE A 48 22.79 -2.40 -4.16
CA PHE A 48 21.95 -2.71 -3.00
C PHE A 48 21.45 -4.16 -2.97
N ILE A 49 21.83 -4.99 -3.95
CA ILE A 49 21.33 -6.36 -4.05
C ILE A 49 21.76 -7.22 -2.85
N GLU A 50 22.95 -6.97 -2.33
CA GLU A 50 23.47 -7.70 -1.16
C GLU A 50 22.76 -7.32 0.14
N ILE A 51 22.30 -6.05 0.24
CA ILE A 51 21.60 -5.53 1.42
C ILE A 51 20.08 -5.52 1.25
N TRP A 52 19.57 -6.11 0.18
CA TRP A 52 18.12 -6.14 -0.13
C TRP A 52 17.26 -6.64 1.06
N PRO A 53 17.65 -7.71 1.81
CA PRO A 53 16.88 -8.12 2.99
C PRO A 53 16.85 -7.05 4.09
N VAL A 54 17.94 -6.28 4.22
CA VAL A 54 18.00 -5.16 5.18
C VAL A 54 17.04 -4.04 4.76
N LEU A 55 16.96 -3.73 3.46
CA LEU A 55 16.03 -2.72 2.95
C LEU A 55 14.58 -3.09 3.26
N LEU A 56 14.19 -4.35 3.09
CA LEU A 56 12.85 -4.83 3.45
C LEU A 56 12.56 -4.63 4.95
N ILE A 57 13.52 -4.92 5.82
CA ILE A 57 13.38 -4.68 7.26
C ILE A 57 13.22 -3.18 7.54
N VAL A 58 14.02 -2.34 6.91
CA VAL A 58 13.92 -0.88 7.04
C VAL A 58 12.55 -0.38 6.62
N GLU A 59 12.01 -0.86 5.51
CA GLU A 59 10.66 -0.51 5.05
C GLU A 59 9.58 -0.85 6.08
N VAL A 60 9.63 -2.05 6.66
CA VAL A 60 8.71 -2.46 7.73
C VAL A 60 8.84 -1.54 8.95
N VAL A 61 10.07 -1.24 9.37
CA VAL A 61 10.33 -0.33 10.50
C VAL A 61 9.78 1.07 10.22
N VAL A 62 9.98 1.61 9.00
CA VAL A 62 9.45 2.93 8.62
C VAL A 62 7.94 2.96 8.71
N VAL A 63 7.23 1.92 8.23
CA VAL A 63 5.76 1.83 8.32
C VAL A 63 5.30 1.80 9.77
N ILE A 64 5.96 1.01 10.63
CA ILE A 64 5.64 0.93 12.06
C ILE A 64 5.86 2.29 12.73
N VAL A 65 7.01 2.91 12.52
CA VAL A 65 7.35 4.24 13.07
C VAL A 65 6.37 5.30 12.58
N PHE A 66 6.04 5.29 11.28
CA PHE A 66 5.04 6.17 10.70
C PHE A 66 3.69 6.05 11.42
N SER A 67 3.20 4.80 11.61
CA SER A 67 1.91 4.55 12.27
C SER A 67 1.90 4.96 13.75
N LEU A 68 2.97 4.65 14.49
CA LEU A 68 3.07 4.94 15.92
C LEU A 68 3.23 6.44 16.22
N LEU A 69 4.03 7.14 15.39
CA LEU A 69 4.35 8.54 15.61
C LEU A 69 3.40 9.51 14.91
N LEU A 70 2.48 9.02 14.09
CA LEU A 70 1.55 9.83 13.31
C LEU A 70 0.86 10.92 14.15
N LYS A 71 0.36 10.57 15.35
CA LYS A 71 -0.35 11.52 16.23
C LYS A 71 0.53 12.68 16.70
N LYS A 72 1.85 12.47 16.82
CA LYS A 72 2.82 13.43 17.35
C LYS A 72 3.47 14.31 16.29
N MET A 73 3.40 13.91 15.01
CA MET A 73 4.06 14.60 13.90
C MET A 73 3.17 15.69 13.29
N PRO A 74 3.74 16.82 12.82
CA PRO A 74 3.02 17.78 11.98
C PRO A 74 2.78 17.22 10.57
N PRO A 75 1.77 17.74 9.83
CA PRO A 75 1.42 17.22 8.48
C PRO A 75 2.59 17.21 7.50
N SER A 76 3.46 18.21 7.55
CA SER A 76 4.65 18.31 6.67
C SER A 76 5.61 17.15 6.88
N VAL A 77 5.87 16.76 8.13
CA VAL A 77 6.76 15.62 8.45
C VAL A 77 6.13 14.31 8.00
N VAL A 78 4.81 14.15 8.17
CA VAL A 78 4.09 12.97 7.70
C VAL A 78 4.21 12.83 6.17
N GLY A 79 4.07 13.93 5.42
CA GLY A 79 4.24 13.95 3.97
C GLY A 79 5.67 13.60 3.52
N VAL A 80 6.69 14.17 4.20
CA VAL A 80 8.09 13.83 3.92
C VAL A 80 8.37 12.36 4.15
N LEU A 81 7.93 11.81 5.28
CA LEU A 81 8.11 10.39 5.59
C LEU A 81 7.40 9.47 4.59
N PHE A 82 6.22 9.86 4.12
CA PHE A 82 5.51 9.13 3.08
C PHE A 82 6.35 9.06 1.79
N PHE A 83 6.93 10.17 1.34
CA PHE A 83 7.78 10.17 0.15
C PHE A 83 9.12 9.45 0.37
N VAL A 84 9.72 9.57 1.55
CA VAL A 84 10.91 8.77 1.90
C VAL A 84 10.61 7.28 1.78
N TYR A 85 9.47 6.83 2.29
CA TYR A 85 9.02 5.46 2.13
C TYR A 85 8.81 5.09 0.64
N ALA A 86 8.11 5.93 -0.12
CA ALA A 86 7.86 5.69 -1.55
C ALA A 86 9.16 5.57 -2.36
N ILE A 87 10.18 6.37 -2.02
CA ILE A 87 11.51 6.32 -2.64
C ILE A 87 12.23 5.03 -2.27
N LEU A 88 12.27 4.66 -0.98
CA LEU A 88 12.88 3.40 -0.52
C LEU A 88 12.23 2.21 -1.22
N ASN A 89 10.89 2.16 -1.23
CA ASN A 89 10.13 1.12 -1.90
C ASN A 89 10.43 1.09 -3.42
N GLY A 90 10.62 2.26 -4.05
CA GLY A 90 11.05 2.36 -5.45
C GLY A 90 12.42 1.71 -5.71
N VAL A 91 13.40 1.92 -4.82
CA VAL A 91 14.71 1.26 -4.91
C VAL A 91 14.55 -0.26 -4.78
N THR A 92 13.80 -0.72 -3.79
CA THR A 92 13.56 -2.15 -3.57
C THR A 92 12.82 -2.79 -4.76
N LEU A 93 11.78 -2.12 -5.27
CA LEU A 93 11.00 -2.60 -6.42
C LEU A 93 11.78 -2.57 -7.74
N SER A 94 12.88 -1.83 -7.84
CA SER A 94 13.69 -1.83 -9.07
C SER A 94 14.23 -3.23 -9.42
N THR A 95 14.32 -4.14 -8.44
CA THR A 95 14.71 -5.54 -8.66
C THR A 95 13.75 -6.30 -9.58
N ILE A 96 12.47 -5.92 -9.63
CA ILE A 96 11.49 -6.59 -10.51
C ILE A 96 11.85 -6.47 -11.99
N PHE A 97 12.51 -5.38 -12.39
CA PHE A 97 12.95 -5.19 -13.78
C PHE A 97 14.07 -6.14 -14.21
N TYR A 98 14.80 -6.74 -13.27
CA TYR A 98 15.79 -7.78 -13.57
C TYR A 98 15.14 -9.16 -13.70
N VAL A 99 14.03 -9.40 -13.00
CA VAL A 99 13.38 -10.71 -12.91
C VAL A 99 12.27 -10.88 -13.95
N TYR A 100 11.49 -9.83 -14.21
CA TYR A 100 10.28 -9.91 -15.03
C TYR A 100 10.38 -9.11 -16.31
N ASN A 101 9.67 -9.58 -17.35
CA ASN A 101 9.53 -8.85 -18.61
C ASN A 101 8.75 -7.56 -18.41
N LEU A 102 9.17 -6.46 -19.03
CA LEU A 102 8.55 -5.15 -18.90
C LEU A 102 7.05 -5.16 -19.30
N SER A 103 6.72 -5.87 -20.38
CA SER A 103 5.32 -6.02 -20.81
C SER A 103 4.45 -6.67 -19.74
N SER A 104 4.99 -7.68 -19.06
CA SER A 104 4.29 -8.35 -17.95
C SER A 104 4.10 -7.42 -16.76
N ILE A 105 5.14 -6.67 -16.38
CA ILE A 105 5.06 -5.67 -15.31
C ILE A 105 3.92 -4.67 -15.59
N VAL A 106 3.85 -4.13 -16.81
CA VAL A 106 2.84 -3.15 -17.20
C VAL A 106 1.42 -3.75 -17.17
N ILE A 107 1.23 -4.94 -17.76
CA ILE A 107 -0.08 -5.60 -17.78
C ILE A 107 -0.57 -5.88 -16.36
N ILE A 108 0.31 -6.39 -15.50
CA ILE A 108 -0.04 -6.73 -14.12
C ILE A 108 -0.27 -5.47 -13.29
N PHE A 109 0.44 -4.37 -13.56
CA PHE A 109 0.17 -3.08 -12.91
C PHE A 109 -1.28 -2.61 -13.18
N PHE A 110 -1.74 -2.67 -14.42
CA PHE A 110 -3.12 -2.30 -14.75
C PHE A 110 -4.14 -3.30 -14.18
N ALA A 111 -3.82 -4.58 -14.14
CA ALA A 111 -4.68 -5.58 -13.48
C ALA A 111 -4.79 -5.30 -11.98
N ALA A 112 -3.67 -5.01 -11.30
CA ALA A 112 -3.65 -4.60 -9.90
C ALA A 112 -4.48 -3.34 -9.66
N ALA A 113 -4.37 -2.34 -10.55
CA ALA A 113 -5.15 -1.11 -10.45
C ALA A 113 -6.67 -1.37 -10.58
N ALA A 114 -7.07 -2.26 -11.49
CA ALA A 114 -8.47 -2.63 -11.65
C ALA A 114 -9.01 -3.36 -10.41
N ILE A 115 -8.28 -4.35 -9.90
CA ILE A 115 -8.66 -5.13 -8.71
C ILE A 115 -8.72 -4.21 -7.48
N PHE A 116 -7.68 -3.40 -7.26
CA PHE A 116 -7.65 -2.42 -6.18
C PHE A 116 -8.86 -1.47 -6.26
N GLY A 117 -9.17 -0.95 -7.45
CA GLY A 117 -10.31 -0.07 -7.67
C GLY A 117 -11.64 -0.73 -7.30
N ILE A 118 -11.84 -2.00 -7.66
CA ILE A 118 -13.05 -2.78 -7.32
C ILE A 118 -13.15 -2.95 -5.80
N CYS A 119 -12.06 -3.37 -5.13
CA CYS A 119 -12.02 -3.57 -3.69
C CYS A 119 -12.26 -2.26 -2.92
N ALA A 120 -11.60 -1.17 -3.33
CA ALA A 120 -11.78 0.13 -2.73
C ALA A 120 -13.21 0.67 -2.95
N PHE A 121 -13.76 0.49 -4.15
CA PHE A 121 -15.16 0.87 -4.42
C PHE A 121 -16.13 0.10 -3.52
N TYR A 122 -15.95 -1.21 -3.38
CA TYR A 122 -16.76 -2.01 -2.46
C TYR A 122 -16.66 -1.51 -1.02
N GLY A 123 -15.46 -1.25 -0.51
CA GLY A 123 -15.24 -0.72 0.83
C GLY A 123 -15.90 0.65 1.06
N LYS A 124 -15.90 1.50 0.02
CA LYS A 124 -16.54 2.81 0.06
C LYS A 124 -18.06 2.73 0.16
N VAL A 125 -18.71 1.80 -0.55
CA VAL A 125 -20.17 1.77 -0.68
C VAL A 125 -20.85 0.77 0.28
N THR A 126 -20.12 -0.20 0.81
CA THR A 126 -20.72 -1.23 1.66
C THR A 126 -21.23 -0.66 2.98
N ASN A 127 -22.41 -1.13 3.41
CA ASN A 127 -23.00 -0.82 4.72
C ASN A 127 -22.63 -1.88 5.78
N ARG A 128 -21.95 -2.96 5.40
CA ARG A 128 -21.52 -3.99 6.33
C ARG A 128 -20.30 -3.48 7.11
N ASP A 129 -20.26 -3.71 8.42
CA ASP A 129 -19.09 -3.42 9.24
C ASP A 129 -17.98 -4.42 8.93
N LEU A 130 -16.90 -3.93 8.30
CA LEU A 130 -15.73 -4.72 7.93
C LEU A 130 -14.69 -4.82 9.06
N ASN A 131 -14.86 -4.14 10.20
CA ASN A 131 -13.85 -4.11 11.27
C ASN A 131 -13.54 -5.50 11.83
N LYS A 132 -14.57 -6.35 12.04
CA LYS A 132 -14.36 -7.72 12.52
C LYS A 132 -13.56 -8.57 11.52
N ILE A 133 -13.90 -8.46 10.25
CA ILE A 133 -13.22 -9.18 9.16
C ILE A 133 -11.80 -8.63 9.00
N GLY A 134 -11.63 -7.31 9.03
CA GLY A 134 -10.33 -6.64 8.93
C GLY A 134 -9.33 -7.11 9.99
N ASN A 135 -9.76 -7.27 11.23
CA ASN A 135 -8.91 -7.79 12.30
C ASN A 135 -8.45 -9.23 12.02
N ILE A 136 -9.34 -10.09 11.49
CA ILE A 136 -9.00 -11.46 11.11
C ILE A 136 -7.98 -11.44 9.95
N LEU A 137 -8.20 -10.58 8.95
CA LEU A 137 -7.31 -10.43 7.82
C LEU A 137 -5.91 -9.96 8.24
N LEU A 138 -5.80 -9.02 9.20
CA LEU A 138 -4.52 -8.60 9.76
C LEU A 138 -3.78 -9.74 10.45
N VAL A 139 -4.47 -10.55 11.26
CA VAL A 139 -3.87 -11.73 11.90
C VAL A 139 -3.41 -12.72 10.83
N THR A 140 -4.23 -12.97 9.80
CA THR A 140 -3.87 -13.85 8.68
C THR A 140 -2.65 -13.33 7.92
N LEU A 141 -2.56 -12.02 7.70
CA LEU A 141 -1.40 -11.39 7.07
C LEU A 141 -0.13 -11.61 7.89
N ILE A 142 -0.19 -11.38 9.21
CA ILE A 142 0.96 -11.59 10.11
C ILE A 142 1.41 -13.05 10.06
N VAL A 143 0.49 -13.99 10.13
CA VAL A 143 0.80 -15.44 10.02
C VAL A 143 1.41 -15.77 8.65
N GLY A 144 0.87 -15.22 7.57
CA GLY A 144 1.42 -15.39 6.21
C GLY A 144 2.86 -14.86 6.09
N VAL A 145 3.14 -13.69 6.66
CA VAL A 145 4.50 -13.12 6.70
C VAL A 145 5.45 -14.02 7.51
N ILE A 146 5.03 -14.54 8.66
CA ILE A 146 5.84 -15.47 9.46
C ILE A 146 6.14 -16.74 8.66
N ILE A 147 5.14 -17.32 7.99
CA ILE A 147 5.32 -18.51 7.14
C ILE A 147 6.30 -18.20 6.00
N SER A 148 6.18 -17.03 5.34
CA SER A 148 7.12 -16.60 4.29
C SER A 148 8.56 -16.50 4.82
N LEU A 149 8.75 -15.92 6.01
CA LEU A 149 10.07 -15.81 6.63
C LEU A 149 10.68 -17.19 6.96
N ILE A 150 9.87 -18.11 7.47
CA ILE A 150 10.31 -19.49 7.72
C ILE A 150 10.64 -20.19 6.40
N ASN A 151 9.79 -20.01 5.37
CA ASN A 151 10.00 -20.64 4.07
C ASN A 151 11.25 -20.11 3.33
N LEU A 152 11.70 -18.91 3.64
CA LEU A 152 12.97 -18.37 3.13
C LEU A 152 14.18 -19.29 3.45
N PHE A 153 14.13 -20.01 4.59
CA PHE A 153 15.16 -20.95 5.00
C PHE A 153 14.92 -22.37 4.48
N ILE A 154 13.65 -22.74 4.21
CA ILE A 154 13.25 -24.06 3.72
C ILE A 154 13.34 -24.13 2.19
N GLY A 155 13.01 -23.06 1.49
CA GLY A 155 13.05 -22.97 0.03
C GLY A 155 11.97 -23.76 -0.69
N ASN A 156 10.79 -23.99 -0.07
CA ASN A 156 9.71 -24.75 -0.67
C ASN A 156 8.83 -23.88 -1.55
N SER A 157 8.91 -24.07 -2.88
CA SER A 157 8.14 -23.30 -3.88
C SER A 157 6.62 -23.48 -3.78
N VAL A 158 6.12 -24.63 -3.33
CA VAL A 158 4.68 -24.85 -3.14
C VAL A 158 4.14 -24.00 -2.01
N VAL A 159 4.92 -23.87 -0.93
CA VAL A 159 4.57 -22.99 0.20
C VAL A 159 4.58 -21.52 -0.25
N ASP A 160 5.57 -21.09 -1.04
CA ASP A 160 5.62 -19.72 -1.57
C ASP A 160 4.36 -19.39 -2.36
N ILE A 161 4.00 -20.23 -3.33
CA ILE A 161 2.80 -20.04 -4.17
C ILE A 161 1.53 -20.02 -3.30
N ALA A 162 1.41 -20.94 -2.34
CA ALA A 162 0.23 -20.99 -1.47
C ALA A 162 0.10 -19.73 -0.61
N VAL A 163 1.22 -19.26 -0.04
CA VAL A 163 1.24 -18.03 0.77
C VAL A 163 0.94 -16.80 -0.10
N ASP A 164 1.47 -16.73 -1.32
CA ASP A 164 1.19 -15.63 -2.24
C ASP A 164 -0.31 -15.52 -2.57
N TRP A 165 -0.99 -16.65 -2.81
CA TRP A 165 -2.44 -16.66 -3.01
C TRP A 165 -3.20 -16.21 -1.77
N VAL A 166 -2.83 -16.71 -0.59
CA VAL A 166 -3.48 -16.33 0.67
C VAL A 166 -3.30 -14.82 0.92
N ILE A 167 -2.08 -14.31 0.80
CA ILE A 167 -1.79 -12.90 1.03
C ILE A 167 -2.52 -12.01 0.00
N LEU A 168 -2.59 -12.43 -1.27
CA LEU A 168 -3.34 -11.69 -2.31
C LEU A 168 -4.82 -11.54 -1.94
N ILE A 169 -5.47 -12.64 -1.55
CA ILE A 169 -6.89 -12.62 -1.13
C ILE A 169 -7.08 -11.76 0.13
N VAL A 170 -6.15 -11.84 1.07
CA VAL A 170 -6.15 -11.02 2.28
C VAL A 170 -6.08 -9.54 1.93
N PHE A 171 -5.21 -9.13 0.98
CA PHE A 171 -5.12 -7.73 0.57
C PHE A 171 -6.35 -7.22 -0.17
N PHE A 172 -7.11 -8.06 -0.87
CA PHE A 172 -8.41 -7.65 -1.41
C PHE A 172 -9.36 -7.22 -0.28
N GLY A 173 -9.41 -8.00 0.79
CA GLY A 173 -10.24 -7.68 1.95
C GLY A 173 -9.72 -6.48 2.76
N ILE A 174 -8.40 -6.37 2.95
CA ILE A 174 -7.76 -5.25 3.64
C ILE A 174 -8.02 -3.95 2.89
N THR A 175 -7.86 -3.92 1.57
CA THR A 175 -8.16 -2.74 0.74
C THR A 175 -9.62 -2.26 0.91
N ALA A 176 -10.57 -3.18 0.92
CA ALA A 176 -11.96 -2.84 1.16
C ALA A 176 -12.16 -2.27 2.58
N TRP A 177 -11.54 -2.87 3.59
CA TRP A 177 -11.61 -2.42 4.97
C TRP A 177 -10.93 -1.05 5.17
N ASP A 178 -9.75 -0.85 4.58
CA ASP A 178 -9.03 0.42 4.68
C ASP A 178 -9.80 1.55 3.98
N MET A 179 -10.41 1.27 2.82
CA MET A 179 -11.28 2.26 2.18
C MET A 179 -12.53 2.57 2.99
N GLN A 180 -13.09 1.58 3.72
CA GLN A 180 -14.18 1.84 4.66
C GLN A 180 -13.71 2.73 5.82
N LYS A 181 -12.50 2.54 6.35
CA LYS A 181 -11.90 3.43 7.36
C LYS A 181 -11.71 4.85 6.81
N VAL A 182 -11.22 5.00 5.56
CA VAL A 182 -11.11 6.31 4.92
C VAL A 182 -12.45 7.02 4.91
N ARG A 183 -13.53 6.31 4.57
CA ARG A 183 -14.90 6.85 4.61
C ARG A 183 -15.28 7.29 6.02
N GLN A 184 -15.15 6.40 7.01
CA GLN A 184 -15.52 6.68 8.40
C GLN A 184 -14.74 7.88 8.96
N LEU A 185 -13.45 7.96 8.66
CA LEU A 185 -12.60 9.07 9.07
C LEU A 185 -13.00 10.38 8.36
N ALA A 186 -13.32 10.33 7.07
CA ALA A 186 -13.82 11.49 6.34
C ALA A 186 -15.13 12.02 6.92
N GLU A 187 -16.03 11.12 7.35
CA GLU A 187 -17.31 11.46 7.97
C GLU A 187 -17.18 11.99 9.41
N SER A 188 -16.12 11.63 10.13
CA SER A 188 -15.91 12.00 11.53
C SER A 188 -15.17 13.31 11.75
N VAL A 189 -14.51 13.85 10.72
CA VAL A 189 -13.64 15.03 10.84
C VAL A 189 -14.35 16.29 10.35
N ASN A 190 -14.43 17.29 11.23
CA ASN A 190 -14.88 18.63 10.88
C ASN A 190 -13.70 19.44 10.31
N GLY A 191 -13.66 19.61 9.00
CA GLY A 191 -12.63 20.39 8.31
C GLY A 191 -11.59 19.55 7.55
N SER A 192 -10.75 20.22 6.76
CA SER A 192 -9.64 19.59 6.03
C SER A 192 -8.56 19.12 7.00
N ASN A 193 -8.18 17.85 6.91
CA ASN A 193 -7.10 17.28 7.71
C ASN A 193 -6.07 16.60 6.81
N ASP A 194 -5.07 17.35 6.36
CA ASP A 194 -4.01 16.88 5.45
C ASP A 194 -3.25 15.68 6.03
N LYS A 195 -2.97 15.70 7.33
CA LYS A 195 -2.30 14.61 8.04
C LYS A 195 -3.08 13.30 7.93
N LEU A 196 -4.41 13.38 8.08
CA LEU A 196 -5.29 12.23 7.97
C LEU A 196 -5.34 11.72 6.54
N ALA A 197 -5.41 12.63 5.55
CA ALA A 197 -5.39 12.26 4.13
C ALA A 197 -4.09 11.54 3.74
N ILE A 198 -2.92 12.00 4.23
CA ILE A 198 -1.62 11.36 3.99
C ILE A 198 -1.57 9.97 4.66
N TYR A 199 -2.10 9.85 5.88
CA TYR A 199 -2.17 8.55 6.56
C TYR A 199 -3.02 7.55 5.78
N CYS A 200 -4.20 7.96 5.35
CA CYS A 200 -5.08 7.14 4.51
C CYS A 200 -4.40 6.78 3.17
N ALA A 201 -3.68 7.73 2.58
CA ALA A 201 -2.92 7.49 1.36
C ALA A 201 -1.84 6.43 1.53
N MET A 202 -1.12 6.44 2.67
CA MET A 202 -0.11 5.44 3.00
C MET A 202 -0.71 4.03 3.09
N GLN A 203 -1.87 3.88 3.74
CA GLN A 203 -2.55 2.58 3.85
C GLN A 203 -2.92 2.05 2.46
N LEU A 204 -3.65 2.84 1.67
CA LEU A 204 -4.07 2.44 0.33
C LEU A 204 -2.88 2.23 -0.63
N TYR A 205 -1.80 2.99 -0.47
CA TYR A 205 -0.55 2.80 -1.22
C TYR A 205 0.06 1.43 -0.91
N LEU A 206 0.16 1.06 0.36
CA LEU A 206 0.66 -0.26 0.78
C LEU A 206 -0.19 -1.40 0.24
N ASP A 207 -1.51 -1.26 0.28
CA ASP A 207 -2.44 -2.26 -0.27
C ASP A 207 -2.19 -2.46 -1.76
N PHE A 208 -2.10 -1.36 -2.52
CA PHE A 208 -1.85 -1.41 -3.96
C PHE A 208 -0.53 -2.11 -4.29
N ILE A 209 0.56 -1.70 -3.65
CA ILE A 209 1.89 -2.29 -3.88
C ILE A 209 1.89 -3.79 -3.56
N ASN A 210 1.23 -4.21 -2.48
CA ASN A 210 1.16 -5.62 -2.13
C ASN A 210 0.31 -6.43 -3.12
N ILE A 211 -0.84 -5.92 -3.56
CA ILE A 211 -1.65 -6.56 -4.61
C ILE A 211 -0.81 -6.71 -5.89
N PHE A 212 -0.13 -5.62 -6.30
CA PHE A 212 0.72 -5.63 -7.50
C PHE A 212 1.83 -6.68 -7.39
N LEU A 213 2.56 -6.71 -6.28
CA LEU A 213 3.66 -7.66 -6.09
C LEU A 213 3.19 -9.10 -6.09
N ARG A 214 2.09 -9.43 -5.38
CA ARG A 214 1.56 -10.80 -5.36
C ARG A 214 1.04 -11.23 -6.74
N LEU A 215 0.38 -10.35 -7.47
CA LEU A 215 -0.01 -10.63 -8.85
C LEU A 215 1.21 -10.85 -9.74
N LEU A 216 2.27 -10.05 -9.57
CA LEU A 216 3.50 -10.19 -10.35
C LEU A 216 4.22 -11.51 -10.03
N GLN A 217 4.25 -11.93 -8.77
CA GLN A 217 4.83 -13.22 -8.35
C GLN A 217 4.07 -14.40 -8.91
N LEU A 218 2.72 -14.33 -8.93
CA LEU A 218 1.86 -15.43 -9.37
C LEU A 218 1.72 -15.53 -10.89
N PHE A 219 1.68 -14.41 -11.60
CA PHE A 219 1.33 -14.33 -13.02
C PHE A 219 2.38 -13.67 -13.89
N GLY A 220 3.43 -13.13 -13.30
CA GLY A 220 4.48 -12.43 -14.03
C GLY A 220 5.32 -13.36 -14.90
N SER A 221 5.50 -12.99 -16.16
CA SER A 221 6.44 -13.68 -17.06
C SER A 221 7.87 -13.27 -16.70
N ARG A 222 8.67 -14.24 -16.26
CA ARG A 222 10.09 -14.02 -15.94
C ARG A 222 10.92 -13.89 -17.22
N LYS A 223 12.03 -13.19 -17.11
CA LYS A 223 13.06 -13.16 -18.16
C LYS A 223 13.78 -14.51 -18.17
N ASP A 224 14.08 -14.98 -19.38
CA ASP A 224 14.91 -16.18 -19.62
C ASP A 224 16.36 -15.87 -19.25
#